data_849342b0e815c7b82e32fda8f33b1912
#
_entry.id   849342b0e815c7b82e32fda8f33b1912
#
_cell.length_a   1.000
_cell.length_b   1.000
_cell.length_c   1.000
_cell.angle_alpha   90.00
_cell.angle_beta   90.00
_cell.angle_gamma   90.00
#
_symmetry.space_group_name_H-M   'P 1'
#
loop_
_entity.id
_entity.type
_entity.pdbx_description
1 polymer ?
#
loop_
_entity_poly.entity_id
_entity_poly.type
_entity_poly.pdbx_seq_one_letter_code
_entity_poly.pdbx_strand_id
1 'polypeptide(L)'
;MLSRKWIAAAALVAGTSSVAHAGYIDTTFTSGMTTQVAGATTYDFDSGVKPDGYGGAGAVLTDSVSGMAAAPAGDSTAFLSVAYPSSSGTETFLAAPGQQYNYFGLYWGSIDDYNWIKFYDGSTLLGTVTGTDVIQAGAQLGDQMAPGSNRYVNFALNDMSFNKIEFGTSNFAFESDNHAMAAVPEPGVLALVFAAFGALFLMRRRRTADLTF
;
A
#
# COMPACT_ATOMS: atom_id res chain seq x y z
N MET A 1 25.64 -56.65 35.43
CA MET A 1 24.93 -55.43 35.87
C MET A 1 25.36 -54.28 34.94
N LEU A 2 24.61 -53.95 33.92
CA LEU A 2 24.88 -52.83 33.02
C LEU A 2 23.93 -51.67 33.39
N SER A 3 24.49 -50.56 33.85
CA SER A 3 23.73 -49.32 34.15
C SER A 3 23.45 -48.57 32.88
N ARG A 4 22.17 -48.44 32.51
CA ARG A 4 21.69 -47.57 31.43
C ARG A 4 21.77 -46.12 31.92
N LYS A 5 22.64 -45.33 31.35
CA LYS A 5 22.66 -43.87 31.55
C LYS A 5 21.62 -43.25 30.63
N TRP A 6 20.57 -42.66 31.21
CA TRP A 6 19.61 -41.84 30.48
C TRP A 6 20.21 -40.45 30.31
N ILE A 7 20.46 -40.05 29.05
CA ILE A 7 20.83 -38.69 28.72
C ILE A 7 19.52 -37.95 28.41
N ALA A 8 19.09 -37.08 29.34
CA ALA A 8 17.98 -36.17 29.11
C ALA A 8 18.47 -35.04 28.19
N ALA A 9 17.93 -34.98 26.98
CA ALA A 9 18.14 -33.84 26.09
C ALA A 9 17.18 -32.74 26.51
N ALA A 10 17.70 -31.69 27.15
CA ALA A 10 16.96 -30.47 27.41
C ALA A 10 16.80 -29.68 26.10
N ALA A 11 15.58 -29.60 25.57
CA ALA A 11 15.26 -28.71 24.46
C ALA A 11 15.16 -27.27 25.00
N LEU A 12 16.16 -26.46 24.66
CA LEU A 12 16.14 -25.01 24.92
C LEU A 12 15.15 -24.38 23.93
N VAL A 13 13.95 -24.10 24.38
CA VAL A 13 13.00 -23.27 23.64
C VAL A 13 13.44 -21.81 23.83
N ALA A 14 14.18 -21.28 22.88
CA ALA A 14 14.44 -19.86 22.81
C ALA A 14 13.13 -19.16 22.44
N GLY A 15 12.43 -18.62 23.43
CA GLY A 15 11.29 -17.75 23.23
C GLY A 15 11.78 -16.45 22.57
N THR A 16 11.49 -16.28 21.28
CA THR A 16 11.63 -14.99 20.62
C THR A 16 10.48 -14.11 21.12
N SER A 17 10.76 -13.21 22.04
CA SER A 17 9.84 -12.12 22.37
C SER A 17 9.74 -11.24 21.11
N SER A 18 8.62 -11.33 20.41
CA SER A 18 8.28 -10.35 19.39
C SER A 18 8.05 -9.01 20.08
N VAL A 19 8.90 -8.04 19.84
CA VAL A 19 8.63 -6.65 20.17
C VAL A 19 7.48 -6.26 19.25
N ALA A 20 6.29 -5.97 19.78
CA ALA A 20 5.21 -5.40 19.00
C ALA A 20 5.67 -4.00 18.54
N HIS A 21 6.00 -3.85 17.27
CA HIS A 21 6.16 -2.55 16.66
C HIS A 21 4.77 -1.97 16.42
N ALA A 22 4.58 -0.70 16.79
CA ALA A 22 3.39 0.02 16.35
C ALA A 22 3.48 0.14 14.81
N GLY A 23 2.44 -0.28 14.10
CA GLY A 23 2.39 -0.16 12.66
C GLY A 23 2.50 1.30 12.20
N TYR A 24 3.11 1.54 11.06
CA TYR A 24 3.28 2.88 10.50
C TYR A 24 3.14 2.85 8.96
N ILE A 25 2.80 4.01 8.39
CA ILE A 25 2.72 4.19 6.95
C ILE A 25 4.05 4.82 6.49
N ASP A 26 4.78 4.09 5.65
CA ASP A 26 5.94 4.64 4.95
C ASP A 26 5.51 5.18 3.59
N THR A 27 5.99 6.38 3.25
CA THR A 27 5.63 7.07 2.01
C THR A 27 6.87 7.25 1.15
N THR A 28 6.83 6.72 -0.06
CA THR A 28 7.91 6.84 -1.05
C THR A 28 7.39 7.32 -2.40
N PHE A 29 8.30 7.70 -3.28
CA PHE A 29 7.95 8.25 -4.58
C PHE A 29 8.73 7.53 -5.68
N THR A 30 8.05 7.28 -6.81
CA THR A 30 8.69 6.70 -7.99
C THR A 30 8.53 7.60 -9.20
N SER A 31 9.44 7.48 -10.14
CA SER A 31 9.33 8.13 -11.44
C SER A 31 8.27 7.44 -12.30
N GLY A 32 7.62 8.21 -13.17
CA GLY A 32 6.53 7.71 -14.01
C GLY A 32 5.16 7.79 -13.32
N MET A 33 4.15 7.21 -13.98
CA MET A 33 2.75 7.30 -13.57
C MET A 33 2.19 5.96 -13.07
N THR A 34 3.00 4.91 -12.97
CA THR A 34 2.56 3.57 -12.58
C THR A 34 3.43 2.98 -11.47
N THR A 35 2.89 2.02 -10.73
CA THR A 35 3.62 1.28 -9.70
C THR A 35 4.77 0.46 -10.29
N GLN A 36 5.83 0.28 -9.50
CA GLN A 36 6.90 -0.67 -9.76
C GLN A 36 6.84 -1.90 -8.85
N VAL A 37 5.81 -2.00 -8.00
CA VAL A 37 5.62 -3.15 -7.11
C VAL A 37 5.11 -4.34 -7.91
N ALA A 38 5.91 -5.39 -7.96
CA ALA A 38 5.58 -6.61 -8.69
C ALA A 38 4.35 -7.30 -8.09
N GLY A 39 3.42 -7.72 -8.96
CA GLY A 39 2.18 -8.39 -8.55
C GLY A 39 1.09 -7.48 -7.99
N ALA A 40 1.28 -6.16 -8.02
CA ALA A 40 0.21 -5.22 -7.70
C ALA A 40 -0.88 -5.26 -8.78
N THR A 41 -2.14 -5.18 -8.35
CA THR A 41 -3.28 -4.95 -9.25
C THR A 41 -3.46 -3.45 -9.43
N THR A 42 -3.47 -2.99 -10.69
CA THR A 42 -3.67 -1.58 -11.03
C THR A 42 -5.08 -1.34 -11.55
N TYR A 43 -5.68 -0.24 -11.11
CA TYR A 43 -6.96 0.33 -11.56
C TYR A 43 -6.64 1.64 -12.26
N ASP A 44 -6.74 1.67 -13.59
CA ASP A 44 -6.33 2.77 -14.46
C ASP A 44 -7.49 3.68 -14.89
N PHE A 45 -8.73 3.38 -14.51
CA PHE A 45 -9.94 4.10 -14.88
C PHE A 45 -10.20 4.25 -16.38
N ASP A 46 -9.38 3.72 -17.27
CA ASP A 46 -9.41 3.88 -18.73
C ASP A 46 -10.71 3.39 -19.39
N SER A 47 -11.43 2.51 -18.69
CA SER A 47 -12.78 2.09 -19.12
C SER A 47 -13.83 3.22 -19.06
N GLY A 48 -13.50 4.39 -18.49
CA GLY A 48 -14.40 5.53 -18.28
C GLY A 48 -15.43 5.34 -17.15
N VAL A 49 -15.30 4.26 -16.39
CA VAL A 49 -16.18 3.95 -15.25
C VAL A 49 -15.34 3.58 -14.02
N LYS A 50 -15.92 3.75 -12.85
CA LYS A 50 -15.28 3.32 -11.61
C LYS A 50 -15.16 1.80 -11.58
N PRO A 51 -13.97 1.25 -11.28
CA PRO A 51 -13.79 -0.19 -11.10
C PRO A 51 -14.56 -0.72 -9.87
N ASP A 52 -14.75 -2.03 -9.82
CA ASP A 52 -15.34 -2.69 -8.65
C ASP A 52 -14.59 -2.30 -7.35
N GLY A 53 -15.37 -2.08 -6.30
CA GLY A 53 -14.87 -1.62 -5.01
C GLY A 53 -14.89 -0.11 -4.83
N TYR A 54 -14.94 0.69 -5.91
CA TYR A 54 -15.04 2.14 -5.82
C TYR A 54 -16.49 2.62 -5.71
N GLY A 55 -16.72 3.57 -4.78
CA GLY A 55 -18.04 4.18 -4.59
C GLY A 55 -17.96 5.44 -3.75
N GLY A 56 -18.83 6.40 -4.07
CA GLY A 56 -18.89 7.70 -3.38
C GLY A 56 -19.02 8.87 -4.32
N ALA A 57 -18.55 10.04 -3.87
CA ALA A 57 -18.70 11.33 -4.56
C ALA A 57 -17.55 11.62 -5.56
N GLY A 58 -17.09 10.62 -6.28
CA GLY A 58 -16.08 10.77 -7.34
C GLY A 58 -16.69 10.48 -8.71
N ALA A 59 -16.06 11.01 -9.75
CA ALA A 59 -16.35 10.68 -11.15
C ALA A 59 -15.09 10.34 -11.91
N VAL A 60 -15.21 9.48 -12.91
CA VAL A 60 -14.14 9.25 -13.89
C VAL A 60 -14.30 10.28 -15.00
N LEU A 61 -13.23 11.01 -15.27
CA LEU A 61 -13.17 12.06 -16.29
C LEU A 61 -12.11 11.70 -17.32
N THR A 62 -12.29 12.17 -18.57
CA THR A 62 -11.30 12.01 -19.66
C THR A 62 -10.57 13.31 -19.97
N ASP A 63 -11.09 14.44 -19.47
CA ASP A 63 -10.58 15.77 -19.75
C ASP A 63 -10.67 16.66 -18.51
N SER A 64 -9.80 17.67 -18.45
CA SER A 64 -9.91 18.73 -17.45
C SER A 64 -11.22 19.52 -17.58
N VAL A 65 -11.78 19.91 -16.44
CA VAL A 65 -12.97 20.76 -16.38
C VAL A 65 -12.61 22.07 -15.69
N SER A 66 -12.64 23.15 -16.44
CA SER A 66 -12.16 24.48 -15.98
C SER A 66 -12.76 24.86 -14.63
N GLY A 67 -11.90 25.13 -13.66
CA GLY A 67 -12.25 25.53 -12.30
C GLY A 67 -12.81 24.42 -11.42
N MET A 68 -12.83 23.14 -11.88
CA MET A 68 -13.40 22.02 -11.14
C MET A 68 -12.50 20.78 -11.07
N ALA A 69 -11.78 20.46 -12.14
CA ALA A 69 -10.88 19.29 -12.16
C ALA A 69 -9.77 19.49 -13.19
N ALA A 70 -8.55 19.06 -12.86
CA ALA A 70 -7.43 19.06 -13.78
C ALA A 70 -6.93 17.62 -14.01
N ALA A 71 -6.77 17.23 -15.29
CA ALA A 71 -6.10 15.97 -15.59
C ALA A 71 -4.69 15.97 -14.98
N PRO A 72 -4.26 14.87 -14.32
CA PRO A 72 -2.90 14.78 -13.77
C PRO A 72 -1.85 15.05 -14.84
N ALA A 73 -0.76 15.76 -14.51
CA ALA A 73 0.21 16.22 -15.49
C ALA A 73 0.82 15.05 -16.29
N GLY A 74 0.76 15.15 -17.63
CA GLY A 74 1.26 14.12 -18.52
C GLY A 74 0.33 12.93 -18.73
N ASP A 75 -0.79 12.87 -18.01
CA ASP A 75 -1.83 11.89 -18.21
C ASP A 75 -2.75 12.33 -19.35
N SER A 76 -3.01 11.41 -20.27
CA SER A 76 -3.91 11.59 -21.41
C SER A 76 -5.04 10.56 -21.43
N THR A 77 -5.19 9.83 -20.36
CA THR A 77 -6.18 8.76 -20.18
C THR A 77 -7.29 9.21 -19.22
N ALA A 78 -8.22 8.31 -18.89
CA ALA A 78 -9.26 8.64 -17.94
C ALA A 78 -8.71 8.57 -16.50
N PHE A 79 -9.16 9.46 -15.63
CA PHE A 79 -8.69 9.60 -14.26
C PHE A 79 -9.86 9.78 -13.27
N LEU A 80 -9.63 9.46 -12.01
CA LEU A 80 -10.59 9.70 -10.93
C LEU A 80 -10.49 11.15 -10.46
N SER A 81 -11.62 11.88 -10.44
CA SER A 81 -11.76 13.17 -9.76
C SER A 81 -12.73 13.03 -8.59
N VAL A 82 -12.20 13.10 -7.36
CA VAL A 82 -12.99 12.98 -6.14
C VAL A 82 -13.82 14.23 -5.93
N ALA A 83 -15.09 14.02 -5.53
CA ALA A 83 -16.11 15.00 -5.29
C ALA A 83 -16.72 15.68 -6.54
N TYR A 84 -16.11 15.57 -7.73
CA TYR A 84 -16.70 16.14 -8.94
C TYR A 84 -18.17 15.65 -9.15
N PRO A 85 -19.15 16.54 -9.46
CA PRO A 85 -19.01 17.96 -9.76
C PRO A 85 -19.08 18.89 -8.53
N SER A 86 -19.07 18.36 -7.31
CA SER A 86 -19.04 19.15 -6.07
C SER A 86 -17.60 19.55 -5.72
N SER A 87 -17.45 20.57 -4.87
CA SER A 87 -16.13 20.99 -4.39
C SER A 87 -15.62 20.21 -3.18
N SER A 88 -16.45 19.38 -2.57
CA SER A 88 -16.06 18.59 -1.39
C SER A 88 -16.79 17.26 -1.35
N GLY A 89 -16.16 16.25 -0.83
CA GLY A 89 -16.72 14.92 -0.69
C GLY A 89 -15.65 13.84 -0.54
N THR A 90 -16.11 12.61 -0.51
CA THR A 90 -15.23 11.44 -0.38
C THR A 90 -15.57 10.38 -1.41
N GLU A 91 -14.55 9.73 -1.93
CA GLU A 91 -14.61 8.49 -2.68
C GLU A 91 -14.04 7.38 -1.81
N THR A 92 -14.57 6.17 -1.90
CA THR A 92 -14.12 5.04 -1.11
C THR A 92 -13.77 3.88 -2.02
N PHE A 93 -12.62 3.25 -1.78
CA PHE A 93 -12.34 1.90 -2.25
C PHE A 93 -12.59 0.91 -1.10
N LEU A 94 -13.32 -0.16 -1.40
CA LEU A 94 -13.55 -1.28 -0.50
C LEU A 94 -13.06 -2.57 -1.15
N ALA A 95 -12.15 -3.27 -0.49
CA ALA A 95 -11.64 -4.56 -0.95
C ALA A 95 -12.75 -5.62 -0.95
N ALA A 96 -12.62 -6.62 -1.82
CA ALA A 96 -13.51 -7.77 -1.82
C ALA A 96 -13.45 -8.50 -0.46
N PRO A 97 -14.52 -9.19 -0.04
CA PRO A 97 -14.58 -9.89 1.24
C PRO A 97 -13.37 -10.83 1.44
N GLY A 98 -12.66 -10.64 2.57
CA GLY A 98 -11.48 -11.42 2.93
C GLY A 98 -10.16 -10.96 2.29
N GLN A 99 -10.18 -9.95 1.44
CA GLN A 99 -8.98 -9.34 0.87
C GLN A 99 -8.41 -8.29 1.82
N GLN A 100 -7.08 -8.29 1.96
CA GLN A 100 -6.31 -7.33 2.74
C GLN A 100 -5.08 -6.94 1.93
N TYR A 101 -4.70 -5.66 2.02
CA TYR A 101 -3.53 -5.10 1.34
C TYR A 101 -2.65 -4.37 2.35
N ASN A 102 -1.35 -4.33 2.10
CA ASN A 102 -0.41 -3.51 2.87
C ASN A 102 0.41 -2.56 2.00
N TYR A 103 0.08 -2.51 0.71
CA TYR A 103 0.63 -1.55 -0.24
C TYR A 103 -0.50 -0.88 -1.01
N PHE A 104 -0.41 0.43 -1.16
CA PHE A 104 -1.20 1.25 -2.05
C PHE A 104 -0.30 2.24 -2.80
N GLY A 105 -0.56 2.46 -4.07
CA GLY A 105 0.12 3.47 -4.88
C GLY A 105 -0.88 4.19 -5.78
N LEU A 106 -0.60 5.45 -6.11
CA LEU A 106 -1.39 6.22 -7.09
C LEU A 106 -0.55 7.30 -7.76
N TYR A 107 -0.90 7.65 -8.98
CA TYR A 107 -0.45 8.89 -9.59
C TYR A 107 -1.36 10.01 -9.13
N TRP A 108 -0.84 10.89 -8.28
CA TRP A 108 -1.59 11.99 -7.67
C TRP A 108 -1.30 13.28 -8.43
N GLY A 109 -2.34 13.84 -9.08
CA GLY A 109 -2.28 15.07 -9.85
C GLY A 109 -2.52 16.32 -8.99
N SER A 110 -1.92 17.44 -9.37
CA SER A 110 -2.11 18.76 -8.76
C SER A 110 -2.29 18.75 -7.23
N ILE A 111 -1.36 18.08 -6.52
CA ILE A 111 -1.44 17.83 -5.08
C ILE A 111 -1.74 19.11 -4.30
N ASP A 112 -2.83 19.13 -3.53
CA ASP A 112 -3.29 20.23 -2.71
C ASP A 112 -3.36 19.90 -1.22
N ASP A 113 -3.31 20.90 -0.35
CA ASP A 113 -3.33 20.73 1.12
C ASP A 113 -4.70 20.35 1.68
N TYR A 114 -5.76 20.56 0.90
CA TYR A 114 -7.13 20.18 1.25
C TYR A 114 -7.53 18.75 0.83
N ASN A 115 -6.58 17.98 0.26
CA ASN A 115 -6.78 16.59 -0.13
C ASN A 115 -6.21 15.63 0.92
N TRP A 116 -6.88 14.47 1.13
CA TRP A 116 -6.41 13.44 2.05
C TRP A 116 -6.73 12.03 1.56
N ILE A 117 -5.95 11.08 2.06
CA ILE A 117 -6.19 9.64 1.96
C ILE A 117 -6.20 9.06 3.38
N LYS A 118 -7.20 8.25 3.69
CA LYS A 118 -7.29 7.51 4.96
C LYS A 118 -7.35 6.02 4.69
N PHE A 119 -6.57 5.27 5.46
CA PHE A 119 -6.52 3.81 5.41
C PHE A 119 -7.27 3.22 6.60
N TYR A 120 -8.05 2.15 6.36
CA TYR A 120 -8.83 1.50 7.40
C TYR A 120 -8.70 -0.03 7.32
N ASP A 121 -8.76 -0.68 8.50
CA ASP A 121 -9.10 -2.09 8.65
C ASP A 121 -10.52 -2.17 9.24
N GLY A 122 -11.47 -2.57 8.40
CA GLY A 122 -12.90 -2.47 8.71
C GLY A 122 -13.33 -1.03 9.03
N SER A 123 -13.65 -0.76 10.29
CA SER A 123 -13.99 0.57 10.80
C SER A 123 -12.82 1.26 11.52
N THR A 124 -11.70 0.57 11.74
CA THR A 124 -10.54 1.11 12.46
C THR A 124 -9.69 1.96 11.53
N LEU A 125 -9.52 3.24 11.85
CA LEU A 125 -8.60 4.13 11.14
C LEU A 125 -7.15 3.73 11.46
N LEU A 126 -6.36 3.39 10.45
CA LEU A 126 -4.94 3.04 10.55
C LEU A 126 -4.05 4.27 10.42
N GLY A 127 -4.43 5.21 9.56
CA GLY A 127 -3.68 6.44 9.36
C GLY A 127 -4.32 7.35 8.31
N THR A 128 -3.86 8.60 8.33
CA THR A 128 -4.26 9.64 7.35
C THR A 128 -2.99 10.24 6.75
N VAL A 129 -3.01 10.42 5.43
CA VAL A 129 -1.98 11.14 4.68
C VAL A 129 -2.66 12.29 3.93
N THR A 130 -2.09 13.47 4.01
CA THR A 130 -2.58 14.68 3.34
C THR A 130 -1.68 15.07 2.17
N GLY A 131 -2.15 15.96 1.30
CA GLY A 131 -1.32 16.46 0.21
C GLY A 131 -0.04 17.14 0.70
N THR A 132 -0.07 17.79 1.88
CA THR A 132 1.14 18.39 2.48
C THR A 132 2.19 17.37 2.90
N ASP A 133 1.80 16.13 3.18
CA ASP A 133 2.74 15.06 3.55
C ASP A 133 3.47 14.48 2.32
N VAL A 134 2.90 14.67 1.12
CA VAL A 134 3.39 14.02 -0.11
C VAL A 134 3.89 14.98 -1.19
N ILE A 135 3.64 16.28 -1.06
CA ILE A 135 4.17 17.26 -2.00
C ILE A 135 5.70 17.32 -1.93
N GLN A 136 6.37 17.52 -3.05
CA GLN A 136 7.82 17.68 -3.06
C GLN A 136 8.20 18.98 -2.31
N ALA A 137 9.23 18.91 -1.48
CA ALA A 137 9.74 20.08 -0.76
C ALA A 137 10.09 21.22 -1.72
N GLY A 138 9.47 22.39 -1.49
CA GLY A 138 9.63 23.57 -2.34
C GLY A 138 8.75 23.61 -3.60
N ALA A 139 7.97 22.58 -3.87
CA ALA A 139 6.96 22.63 -4.94
C ALA A 139 5.73 23.43 -4.51
N GLN A 140 5.02 24.00 -5.48
CA GLN A 140 3.78 24.73 -5.25
C GLN A 140 2.61 23.72 -5.15
N LEU A 141 1.77 23.86 -4.14
CA LEU A 141 0.51 23.15 -4.01
C LEU A 141 -0.43 23.52 -5.18
N GLY A 142 -1.17 22.53 -5.70
CA GLY A 142 -2.12 22.73 -6.79
C GLY A 142 -1.49 23.07 -8.15
N ASP A 143 -0.17 22.94 -8.31
CA ASP A 143 0.45 23.15 -9.62
C ASP A 143 0.11 21.98 -10.57
N GLN A 144 -0.67 22.29 -11.60
CA GLN A 144 -1.20 21.30 -12.54
C GLN A 144 -0.15 20.75 -13.54
N MET A 145 1.07 21.29 -13.54
CA MET A 145 2.09 20.93 -14.54
C MET A 145 3.43 20.48 -13.89
N ALA A 146 3.75 21.00 -12.70
CA ALA A 146 5.04 20.73 -12.10
C ALA A 146 5.16 19.30 -11.56
N PRO A 147 6.26 18.58 -11.83
CA PRO A 147 6.45 17.18 -11.35
C PRO A 147 6.44 17.05 -9.83
N GLY A 148 6.71 18.13 -9.09
CA GLY A 148 6.68 18.14 -7.62
C GLY A 148 5.28 18.10 -7.04
N SER A 149 4.26 18.53 -7.82
CA SER A 149 2.83 18.52 -7.48
C SER A 149 2.06 17.44 -8.24
N ASN A 150 2.73 16.71 -9.14
CA ASN A 150 2.16 15.61 -9.90
C ASN A 150 3.15 14.45 -9.86
N ARG A 151 2.85 13.40 -9.10
CA ARG A 151 3.82 12.33 -8.88
C ARG A 151 3.18 11.01 -8.48
N TYR A 152 3.89 9.91 -8.75
CA TYR A 152 3.49 8.61 -8.23
C TYR A 152 3.90 8.47 -6.77
N VAL A 153 2.91 8.27 -5.90
CA VAL A 153 3.08 8.14 -4.46
C VAL A 153 2.81 6.69 -4.07
N ASN A 154 3.71 6.11 -3.27
CA ASN A 154 3.59 4.76 -2.75
C ASN A 154 3.43 4.83 -1.23
N PHE A 155 2.51 4.05 -0.68
CA PHE A 155 2.27 3.87 0.74
C PHE A 155 2.48 2.40 1.11
N ALA A 156 3.47 2.13 1.94
CA ALA A 156 3.68 0.83 2.55
C ALA A 156 3.17 0.87 4.00
N LEU A 157 2.21 0.02 4.32
CA LEU A 157 1.67 -0.12 5.67
C LEU A 157 2.45 -1.23 6.38
N ASN A 158 3.48 -0.84 7.12
CA ASN A 158 4.35 -1.78 7.84
C ASN A 158 3.67 -2.26 9.11
N ASP A 159 3.64 -3.58 9.32
CA ASP A 159 2.95 -4.27 10.43
C ASP A 159 1.43 -3.97 10.50
N MET A 160 0.84 -3.49 9.38
CA MET A 160 -0.59 -3.21 9.24
C MET A 160 -1.10 -3.68 7.88
N SER A 161 -2.40 -3.95 7.79
CA SER A 161 -3.08 -4.16 6.51
C SER A 161 -4.41 -3.43 6.49
N PHE A 162 -4.83 -3.01 5.31
CA PHE A 162 -6.08 -2.30 5.08
C PHE A 162 -7.01 -3.09 4.15
N ASN A 163 -8.30 -2.87 4.31
CA ASN A 163 -9.33 -3.35 3.38
C ASN A 163 -10.23 -2.20 2.86
N LYS A 164 -9.99 -0.97 3.33
CA LYS A 164 -10.72 0.21 2.86
C LYS A 164 -9.78 1.41 2.77
N ILE A 165 -9.94 2.19 1.69
CA ILE A 165 -9.32 3.50 1.52
C ILE A 165 -10.43 4.53 1.33
N GLU A 166 -10.30 5.69 1.97
CA GLU A 166 -11.13 6.87 1.74
C GLU A 166 -10.25 7.96 1.14
N PHE A 167 -10.61 8.43 -0.04
CA PHE A 167 -10.05 9.61 -0.70
C PHE A 167 -10.98 10.78 -0.44
N GLY A 168 -10.47 11.91 -0.03
CA GLY A 168 -11.30 13.03 0.28
C GLY A 168 -10.70 14.37 -0.08
N THR A 169 -11.59 15.31 -0.33
CA THR A 169 -11.23 16.69 -0.58
C THR A 169 -12.26 17.65 0.04
N SER A 170 -11.79 18.82 0.46
CA SER A 170 -12.66 19.90 0.93
C SER A 170 -12.74 21.07 -0.05
N ASN A 171 -12.09 20.98 -1.20
CA ASN A 171 -12.16 21.96 -2.30
C ASN A 171 -11.94 21.25 -3.64
N PHE A 172 -12.09 21.94 -4.79
CA PHE A 172 -11.80 21.44 -6.13
C PHE A 172 -10.28 21.28 -6.37
N ALA A 173 -9.80 20.09 -6.75
CA ALA A 173 -10.37 18.76 -6.56
C ALA A 173 -9.27 17.82 -6.09
N PHE A 174 -9.53 16.52 -6.02
CA PHE A 174 -8.49 15.51 -5.82
C PHE A 174 -8.49 14.62 -7.06
N GLU A 175 -7.52 14.82 -7.93
CA GLU A 175 -7.34 14.03 -9.14
C GLU A 175 -6.27 12.97 -8.95
N SER A 176 -6.55 11.77 -9.45
CA SER A 176 -5.60 10.66 -9.37
C SER A 176 -5.88 9.58 -10.41
N ASP A 177 -4.83 8.84 -10.77
CA ASP A 177 -4.93 7.71 -11.68
C ASP A 177 -3.99 6.59 -11.27
N ASN A 178 -4.08 5.45 -11.96
CA ASN A 178 -3.20 4.29 -11.80
C ASN A 178 -3.10 3.82 -10.34
N HIS A 179 -4.24 3.67 -9.68
CA HIS A 179 -4.30 3.15 -8.32
C HIS A 179 -3.84 1.69 -8.29
N ALA A 180 -2.83 1.38 -7.49
CA ALA A 180 -2.27 0.04 -7.41
C ALA A 180 -2.31 -0.51 -5.99
N MET A 181 -2.67 -1.77 -5.83
CA MET A 181 -2.79 -2.43 -4.54
C MET A 181 -2.09 -3.78 -4.55
N ALA A 182 -1.41 -4.11 -3.45
CA ALA A 182 -0.76 -5.40 -3.26
C ALA A 182 -0.78 -5.83 -1.79
N ALA A 183 -0.77 -7.15 -1.58
CA ALA A 183 -0.38 -7.77 -0.32
C ALA A 183 1.10 -8.15 -0.43
N VAL A 184 1.99 -7.25 -0.02
CA VAL A 184 3.45 -7.47 -0.08
C VAL A 184 3.88 -8.24 1.16
N PRO A 185 4.56 -9.40 1.02
CA PRO A 185 5.06 -10.14 2.17
C PRO A 185 6.04 -9.29 2.99
N GLU A 186 5.83 -9.22 4.29
CA GLU A 186 6.73 -8.53 5.20
C GLU A 186 8.15 -9.14 5.10
N PRO A 187 9.21 -8.31 5.11
CA PRO A 187 10.59 -8.80 5.02
C PRO A 187 10.94 -9.85 6.09
N GLY A 188 10.37 -9.72 7.29
CA GLY A 188 10.53 -10.67 8.39
C GLY A 188 9.95 -12.06 8.09
N VAL A 189 8.85 -12.15 7.37
CA VAL A 189 8.23 -13.43 6.96
C VAL A 189 9.15 -14.19 6.00
N LEU A 190 9.75 -13.51 5.04
CA LEU A 190 10.72 -14.11 4.12
C LEU A 190 11.96 -14.61 4.86
N ALA A 191 12.49 -13.84 5.79
CA ALA A 191 13.63 -14.24 6.63
C ALA A 191 13.30 -15.49 7.46
N LEU A 192 12.11 -15.57 8.06
CA LEU A 192 11.64 -16.75 8.82
C LEU A 192 11.47 -17.97 7.93
N VAL A 193 10.95 -17.82 6.72
CA VAL A 193 10.81 -18.91 5.75
C VAL A 193 12.18 -19.45 5.36
N PHE A 194 13.16 -18.58 5.04
CA PHE A 194 14.52 -19.00 4.73
C PHE A 194 15.22 -19.64 5.93
N ALA A 195 15.03 -19.13 7.14
CA ALA A 195 15.55 -19.73 8.37
C ALA A 195 14.97 -21.13 8.61
N ALA A 196 13.65 -21.31 8.39
CA ALA A 196 13.00 -22.60 8.53
C ALA A 196 13.51 -23.63 7.52
N PHE A 197 13.67 -23.25 6.25
CA PHE A 197 14.27 -24.12 5.24
C PHE A 197 15.73 -24.46 5.54
N GLY A 198 16.52 -23.49 6.01
CA GLY A 198 17.90 -23.69 6.45
C GLY A 198 17.99 -24.69 7.60
N ALA A 199 17.11 -24.56 8.60
CA ALA A 199 17.06 -25.49 9.73
C ALA A 199 16.66 -26.92 9.29
N LEU A 200 15.67 -27.05 8.43
CA LEU A 200 15.26 -28.36 7.89
C LEU A 200 16.37 -29.02 7.08
N PHE A 201 17.11 -28.27 6.30
CA PHE A 201 18.25 -28.77 5.52
C PHE A 201 19.37 -29.28 6.45
N LEU A 202 19.69 -28.55 7.51
CA LEU A 202 20.69 -28.95 8.50
C LEU A 202 20.27 -30.20 9.27
N MET A 203 18.99 -30.33 9.66
CA MET A 203 18.46 -31.53 10.32
C MET A 203 18.54 -32.75 9.41
N ARG A 204 18.21 -32.61 8.12
CA ARG A 204 18.30 -33.70 7.15
C ARG A 204 19.72 -34.18 6.97
N ARG A 205 20.69 -33.26 6.92
CA ARG A 205 22.12 -33.59 6.76
C ARG A 205 22.68 -34.36 7.97
N ARG A 206 22.23 -34.07 9.19
CA ARG A 206 22.61 -34.80 10.41
C ARG A 206 22.08 -36.22 10.40
N ARG A 207 20.84 -36.46 9.99
CA ARG A 207 20.23 -37.80 9.92
C ARG A 207 20.92 -38.71 8.92
N THR A 208 21.46 -38.21 7.82
CA THR A 208 22.21 -39.02 6.85
C THR A 208 23.63 -39.37 7.35
N ALA A 209 24.23 -38.56 8.21
CA ALA A 209 25.53 -38.84 8.79
C ALA A 209 25.48 -39.96 9.87
N ASP A 210 24.35 -40.11 10.58
CA ASP A 210 24.17 -41.13 11.63
C ASP A 210 23.82 -42.53 11.06
N LEU A 211 23.62 -42.68 9.76
CA LEU A 211 23.32 -43.95 9.11
C LEU A 211 24.50 -44.63 8.41
N THR A 212 25.70 -44.08 8.59
CA THR A 212 26.93 -44.58 7.93
C THR A 212 27.94 -45.27 8.90
N PHE A 213 27.43 -45.86 9.99
CA PHE A 213 28.21 -46.74 10.89
C PHE A 213 27.60 -48.09 11.03
#